data_ac12d81cdf204f6708a2a371255e9746
#
_entry.id   ac12d81cdf204f6708a2a371255e9746
#
_cell.length_a   1.000
_cell.length_b   1.000
_cell.length_c   1.000
_cell.angle_alpha   90.00
_cell.angle_beta   90.00
_cell.angle_gamma   90.00
#
_symmetry.space_group_name_H-M   'P 1'
#
loop_
_entity.id
_entity.type
_entity.pdbx_description
1 polymer ?
#
loop_
_entity_poly.entity_id
_entity_poly.type
_entity_poly.pdbx_seq_one_letter_code
_entity_poly.pdbx_strand_id
1 'polypeptide(L)'
;INNLINQYYIFMGYRELGNFIKRKITVSSDGLTYEQQKNIELKKIKQIFNNRLIIIDEVHNLRILQDNKESKKTANLLMYICEKAENIRLLMLSATPMYNSYKEIIWLTNLLNVVDNRSLIKEDDVFDKEGNFVEERTKDDKVYESGVDLLTRKLTGYVSFIRGENPYSFPFRVYPDDFDPEKIISKEDYFKTQLNRKEIENPLENVPVYVNKMGSYQEKVYKYIIDGFQKKGRNNQLSLSENVKDVPTFENMESFGYVLLKEPLESLN
;
A
#
# COMPACT_ATOMS: atom_id res chain seq x y z
N ILE A 1 5.97 3.10 -33.75
CA ILE A 1 5.14 2.45 -32.72
C ILE A 1 4.94 3.43 -31.55
N ASN A 2 6.01 3.98 -30.95
CA ASN A 2 5.91 4.88 -29.79
C ASN A 2 5.04 6.11 -30.04
N ASN A 3 5.16 6.74 -31.21
CA ASN A 3 4.33 7.90 -31.58
C ASN A 3 2.84 7.54 -31.67
N LEU A 4 2.51 6.35 -32.15
CA LEU A 4 1.13 5.87 -32.22
C LEU A 4 0.57 5.61 -30.81
N ILE A 5 1.35 4.98 -29.96
CA ILE A 5 0.95 4.73 -28.56
C ILE A 5 0.66 6.05 -27.85
N ASN A 6 1.56 7.03 -27.95
CA ASN A 6 1.42 8.31 -27.28
C ASN A 6 0.24 9.18 -27.80
N GLN A 7 -0.33 8.84 -28.96
CA GLN A 7 -1.55 9.49 -29.42
C GLN A 7 -2.83 9.01 -28.67
N TYR A 8 -2.83 7.77 -28.23
CA TYR A 8 -4.02 7.15 -27.62
C TYR A 8 -3.88 6.92 -26.11
N TYR A 9 -2.67 6.86 -25.59
CA TYR A 9 -2.39 6.54 -24.19
C TYR A 9 -1.59 7.66 -23.53
N ILE A 10 -1.94 7.95 -22.29
CA ILE A 10 -1.19 8.86 -21.42
C ILE A 10 -0.72 8.02 -20.23
N PHE A 11 0.59 7.85 -20.11
CA PHE A 11 1.21 7.14 -18.99
C PHE A 11 1.71 8.13 -17.96
N MET A 12 1.45 7.88 -16.69
CA MET A 12 1.93 8.72 -15.60
C MET A 12 2.04 7.97 -14.28
N GLY A 13 2.94 8.41 -13.42
CA GLY A 13 3.03 7.90 -12.05
C GLY A 13 1.92 8.48 -11.14
N TYR A 14 1.68 7.87 -9.99
CA TYR A 14 0.62 8.28 -9.06
C TYR A 14 0.71 9.74 -8.62
N ARG A 15 1.93 10.21 -8.30
CA ARG A 15 2.16 11.60 -7.93
C ARG A 15 1.87 12.56 -9.09
N GLU A 16 2.27 12.16 -10.27
CA GLU A 16 2.02 12.93 -11.50
C GLU A 16 0.53 12.98 -11.81
N LEU A 17 -0.23 11.90 -11.63
CA LEU A 17 -1.67 11.83 -11.78
C LEU A 17 -2.37 12.89 -10.90
N GLY A 18 -2.04 12.95 -9.62
CA GLY A 18 -2.61 13.95 -8.71
C GLY A 18 -2.34 15.39 -9.17
N ASN A 19 -1.12 15.67 -9.61
CA ASN A 19 -0.73 16.98 -10.11
C ASN A 19 -1.38 17.29 -11.46
N PHE A 20 -1.49 16.29 -12.34
CA PHE A 20 -2.17 16.41 -13.63
C PHE A 20 -3.63 16.79 -13.44
N ILE A 21 -4.37 16.02 -12.62
CA ILE A 21 -5.78 16.28 -12.33
C ILE A 21 -5.92 17.71 -11.79
N LYS A 22 -5.20 18.02 -10.71
CA LYS A 22 -5.27 19.35 -10.08
C LYS A 22 -5.03 20.48 -11.08
N ARG A 23 -3.95 20.41 -11.85
CA ARG A 23 -3.61 21.43 -12.85
C ARG A 23 -4.70 21.62 -13.91
N LYS A 24 -5.33 20.50 -14.32
CA LYS A 24 -6.34 20.53 -15.38
C LYS A 24 -7.69 21.06 -14.93
N ILE A 25 -8.10 20.79 -13.69
CA ILE A 25 -9.42 21.19 -13.19
C ILE A 25 -9.41 22.54 -12.46
N THR A 26 -8.26 23.00 -11.97
CA THR A 26 -8.17 24.28 -11.26
C THR A 26 -8.68 25.43 -12.11
N VAL A 27 -9.50 26.28 -11.49
CA VAL A 27 -10.06 27.51 -12.07
C VAL A 27 -9.51 28.69 -11.27
N SER A 28 -9.10 29.76 -11.94
CA SER A 28 -8.70 30.99 -11.26
C SER A 28 -9.93 31.66 -10.64
N SER A 29 -9.75 32.25 -9.47
CA SER A 29 -10.84 32.85 -8.70
C SER A 29 -11.18 34.28 -9.08
N ASP A 30 -10.40 34.88 -10.03
CA ASP A 30 -10.48 36.30 -10.36
C ASP A 30 -11.85 36.69 -10.94
N GLY A 31 -12.63 37.42 -10.15
CA GLY A 31 -13.91 37.95 -10.56
C GLY A 31 -15.06 36.96 -10.74
N LEU A 32 -14.88 35.67 -10.37
CA LEU A 32 -15.89 34.64 -10.51
C LEU A 32 -16.56 34.32 -9.19
N THR A 33 -17.87 34.10 -9.21
CA THR A 33 -18.59 33.54 -8.06
C THR A 33 -18.23 32.05 -7.85
N TYR A 34 -18.45 31.53 -6.67
CA TYR A 34 -18.25 30.11 -6.35
C TYR A 34 -18.98 29.17 -7.31
N GLU A 35 -20.23 29.50 -7.65
CA GLU A 35 -21.01 28.69 -8.60
C GLU A 35 -20.42 28.72 -10.01
N GLN A 36 -19.97 29.88 -10.47
CA GLN A 36 -19.30 30.00 -11.77
C GLN A 36 -18.02 29.21 -11.83
N GLN A 37 -17.19 29.27 -10.78
CA GLN A 37 -15.96 28.46 -10.68
C GLN A 37 -16.26 26.98 -10.75
N LYS A 38 -17.25 26.52 -9.97
CA LYS A 38 -17.66 25.11 -9.96
C LYS A 38 -18.20 24.63 -11.29
N ASN A 39 -18.98 25.45 -11.98
CA ASN A 39 -19.48 25.13 -13.30
C ASN A 39 -18.35 25.03 -14.37
N ILE A 40 -17.35 25.91 -14.29
CA ILE A 40 -16.18 25.86 -15.17
C ILE A 40 -15.35 24.61 -14.86
N GLU A 41 -15.14 24.30 -13.58
CA GLU A 41 -14.44 23.09 -13.13
C GLU A 41 -15.12 21.81 -13.68
N LEU A 42 -16.43 21.69 -13.53
CA LEU A 42 -17.21 20.58 -14.06
C LEU A 42 -17.09 20.46 -15.58
N LYS A 43 -17.15 21.58 -16.31
CA LYS A 43 -16.93 21.58 -17.76
C LYS A 43 -15.53 21.06 -18.12
N LYS A 44 -14.50 21.49 -17.40
CA LYS A 44 -13.13 21.01 -17.60
C LYS A 44 -13.01 19.51 -17.33
N ILE A 45 -13.63 19.02 -16.24
CA ILE A 45 -13.63 17.59 -15.92
C ILE A 45 -14.27 16.79 -17.08
N LYS A 46 -15.46 17.20 -17.51
CA LYS A 46 -16.16 16.52 -18.60
C LYS A 46 -15.37 16.57 -19.91
N GLN A 47 -14.76 17.68 -20.24
CA GLN A 47 -13.98 17.83 -21.47
C GLN A 47 -12.74 16.91 -21.49
N ILE A 48 -12.12 16.67 -20.35
CA ILE A 48 -10.85 15.95 -20.25
C ILE A 48 -11.07 14.45 -19.99
N PHE A 49 -12.02 14.12 -19.13
CA PHE A 49 -12.17 12.77 -18.57
C PHE A 49 -13.37 12.01 -19.11
N ASN A 50 -14.34 12.63 -19.78
CA ASN A 50 -15.46 11.90 -20.40
C ASN A 50 -14.94 10.91 -21.44
N ASN A 51 -15.61 9.77 -21.54
CA ASN A 51 -15.31 8.70 -22.50
C ASN A 51 -13.86 8.19 -22.40
N ARG A 52 -13.32 8.08 -21.18
CA ARG A 52 -11.96 7.59 -20.93
C ARG A 52 -11.97 6.24 -20.22
N LEU A 53 -11.01 5.41 -20.58
CA LEU A 53 -10.62 4.25 -19.80
C LEU A 53 -9.43 4.67 -18.93
N ILE A 54 -9.55 4.50 -17.62
CA ILE A 54 -8.49 4.68 -16.64
C ILE A 54 -8.03 3.29 -16.20
N ILE A 55 -6.76 2.99 -16.42
CA ILE A 55 -6.14 1.75 -15.98
C ILE A 55 -5.18 2.11 -14.85
N ILE A 56 -5.34 1.48 -13.70
CA ILE A 56 -4.50 1.71 -12.51
C ILE A 56 -3.82 0.39 -12.16
N ASP A 57 -2.53 0.33 -12.42
CA ASP A 57 -1.71 -0.81 -12.04
C ASP A 57 -1.22 -0.62 -10.60
N GLU A 58 -1.20 -1.72 -9.82
CA GLU A 58 -0.86 -1.70 -8.40
C GLU A 58 -1.68 -0.67 -7.60
N VAL A 59 -3.01 -0.73 -7.75
CA VAL A 59 -3.94 0.24 -7.16
C VAL A 59 -3.80 0.41 -5.64
N HIS A 60 -3.25 -0.59 -4.95
CA HIS A 60 -2.93 -0.50 -3.53
C HIS A 60 -1.94 0.63 -3.16
N ASN A 61 -1.25 1.23 -4.14
CA ASN A 61 -0.42 2.42 -3.93
C ASN A 61 -1.24 3.72 -3.80
N LEU A 62 -2.53 3.71 -4.19
CA LEU A 62 -3.46 4.82 -3.98
C LEU A 62 -4.23 4.62 -2.67
N ARG A 63 -3.62 4.96 -1.54
CA ARG A 63 -4.18 4.69 -0.20
C ARG A 63 -4.76 5.95 0.43
N ILE A 64 -5.97 5.81 1.00
CA ILE A 64 -6.60 6.89 1.78
C ILE A 64 -6.17 6.85 3.24
N LEU A 65 -5.87 5.65 3.76
CA LEU A 65 -5.64 5.40 5.19
C LEU A 65 -4.20 5.65 5.65
N GLN A 66 -3.27 6.00 4.76
CA GLN A 66 -1.89 6.30 5.13
C GLN A 66 -1.68 7.77 5.48
N ASP A 67 -0.68 8.02 6.34
CA ASP A 67 -0.19 9.37 6.68
C ASP A 67 0.40 10.13 5.49
N ASN A 68 0.54 9.48 4.34
CA ASN A 68 1.00 10.10 3.10
C ASN A 68 -0.08 11.02 2.51
N LYS A 69 0.02 12.30 2.84
CA LYS A 69 -0.90 13.35 2.39
C LYS A 69 -1.05 13.43 0.86
N GLU A 70 0.00 13.11 0.10
CA GLU A 70 -0.04 13.17 -1.38
C GLU A 70 -0.85 12.02 -1.98
N SER A 71 -0.68 10.79 -1.49
CA SER A 71 -1.46 9.63 -1.93
C SER A 71 -2.94 9.82 -1.65
N LYS A 72 -3.28 10.23 -0.42
CA LYS A 72 -4.65 10.55 -0.02
C LYS A 72 -5.28 11.62 -0.90
N LYS A 73 -4.52 12.65 -1.26
CA LYS A 73 -4.98 13.73 -2.14
C LYS A 73 -5.26 13.22 -3.55
N THR A 74 -4.37 12.39 -4.12
CA THR A 74 -4.55 11.80 -5.45
C THR A 74 -5.76 10.87 -5.47
N ALA A 75 -5.94 10.04 -4.44
CA ALA A 75 -7.10 9.15 -4.30
C ALA A 75 -8.44 9.93 -4.26
N ASN A 76 -8.48 11.03 -3.50
CA ASN A 76 -9.67 11.89 -3.43
C ASN A 76 -9.95 12.60 -4.77
N LEU A 77 -8.93 13.07 -5.45
CA LEU A 77 -9.08 13.69 -6.78
C LEU A 77 -9.57 12.66 -7.81
N LEU A 78 -9.06 11.43 -7.77
CA LEU A 78 -9.53 10.34 -8.63
C LEU A 78 -11.00 10.03 -8.37
N MET A 79 -11.41 9.88 -7.12
CA MET A 79 -12.81 9.67 -6.74
C MET A 79 -13.69 10.80 -7.28
N TYR A 80 -13.25 12.04 -7.13
CA TYR A 80 -13.98 13.21 -7.59
C TYR A 80 -14.17 13.24 -9.11
N ILE A 81 -13.14 12.95 -9.91
CA ILE A 81 -13.30 12.89 -11.37
C ILE A 81 -14.18 11.71 -11.80
N CYS A 82 -14.09 10.57 -11.13
CA CYS A 82 -14.96 9.42 -11.40
C CYS A 82 -16.43 9.71 -11.09
N GLU A 83 -16.70 10.54 -10.09
CA GLU A 83 -18.07 10.99 -9.74
C GLU A 83 -18.65 11.99 -10.75
N LYS A 84 -17.80 12.87 -11.31
CA LYS A 84 -18.27 14.04 -12.10
C LYS A 84 -18.17 13.84 -13.61
N ALA A 85 -17.29 12.97 -14.08
CA ALA A 85 -17.15 12.69 -15.50
C ALA A 85 -18.17 11.63 -15.95
N GLU A 86 -18.50 11.66 -17.23
CA GLU A 86 -19.48 10.78 -17.83
C GLU A 86 -18.80 9.70 -18.68
N ASN A 87 -19.38 8.48 -18.65
CA ASN A 87 -18.90 7.36 -19.45
C ASN A 87 -17.40 7.02 -19.21
N ILE A 88 -16.93 7.16 -17.96
CA ILE A 88 -15.63 6.65 -17.55
C ILE A 88 -15.71 5.13 -17.44
N ARG A 89 -14.61 4.47 -17.79
CA ARG A 89 -14.35 3.07 -17.48
C ARG A 89 -13.13 2.97 -16.60
N LEU A 90 -13.17 2.09 -15.61
CA LEU A 90 -12.08 1.92 -14.65
C LEU A 90 -11.64 0.46 -14.63
N LEU A 91 -10.34 0.24 -14.77
CA LEU A 91 -9.70 -1.06 -14.57
C LEU A 91 -8.62 -0.91 -13.50
N MET A 92 -8.78 -1.62 -12.41
CA MET A 92 -7.81 -1.64 -11.31
C MET A 92 -7.12 -3.00 -11.26
N LEU A 93 -5.80 -2.99 -11.20
CA LEU A 93 -4.97 -4.18 -11.13
C LEU A 93 -4.21 -4.18 -9.81
N SER A 94 -4.21 -5.30 -9.12
CA SER A 94 -3.42 -5.50 -7.90
C SER A 94 -3.37 -6.98 -7.53
N ALA A 95 -2.24 -7.43 -7.02
CA ALA A 95 -2.12 -8.74 -6.37
C ALA A 95 -2.55 -8.67 -4.89
N THR A 96 -2.51 -7.48 -4.28
CA THR A 96 -2.74 -7.24 -2.85
C THR A 96 -3.64 -6.03 -2.63
N PRO A 97 -4.95 -6.11 -2.96
CA PRO A 97 -5.85 -4.96 -2.91
C PRO A 97 -6.01 -4.37 -1.49
N MET A 98 -5.86 -5.20 -0.46
CA MET A 98 -5.83 -4.81 0.96
C MET A 98 -4.41 -5.00 1.49
N TYR A 99 -3.59 -3.97 1.41
CA TYR A 99 -2.17 -4.09 1.75
C TYR A 99 -1.89 -3.85 3.24
N ASN A 100 -2.41 -2.77 3.83
CA ASN A 100 -2.17 -2.41 5.23
C ASN A 100 -3.39 -2.64 6.13
N SER A 101 -4.58 -2.55 5.58
CA SER A 101 -5.81 -2.64 6.35
C SER A 101 -6.95 -3.18 5.49
N TYR A 102 -7.80 -4.00 6.09
CA TYR A 102 -9.05 -4.48 5.49
C TYR A 102 -9.99 -3.32 5.10
N LYS A 103 -9.89 -2.17 5.76
CA LYS A 103 -10.68 -0.96 5.49
C LYS A 103 -10.43 -0.35 4.11
N GLU A 104 -9.28 -0.65 3.51
CA GLU A 104 -8.94 -0.19 2.15
C GLU A 104 -9.93 -0.70 1.10
N ILE A 105 -10.57 -1.86 1.34
CA ILE A 105 -11.58 -2.42 0.44
C ILE A 105 -12.78 -1.49 0.26
N ILE A 106 -13.14 -0.71 1.26
CA ILE A 106 -14.28 0.22 1.20
C ILE A 106 -14.04 1.29 0.14
N TRP A 107 -12.84 1.87 0.10
CA TRP A 107 -12.50 2.88 -0.90
C TRP A 107 -12.48 2.28 -2.32
N LEU A 108 -11.88 1.09 -2.49
CA LEU A 108 -11.83 0.41 -3.78
C LEU A 108 -13.24 0.08 -4.28
N THR A 109 -14.10 -0.44 -3.40
CA THR A 109 -15.51 -0.73 -3.69
C THR A 109 -16.23 0.55 -4.10
N ASN A 110 -16.05 1.62 -3.37
CA ASN A 110 -16.70 2.91 -3.67
C ASN A 110 -16.22 3.49 -5.00
N LEU A 111 -14.95 3.35 -5.33
CA LEU A 111 -14.41 3.83 -6.61
C LEU A 111 -15.03 3.07 -7.80
N LEU A 112 -15.25 1.75 -7.69
CA LEU A 112 -15.97 0.96 -8.70
C LEU A 112 -17.45 1.36 -8.79
N ASN A 113 -18.09 1.50 -7.63
CA ASN A 113 -19.52 1.80 -7.58
C ASN A 113 -19.86 3.21 -8.10
N VAL A 114 -18.99 4.22 -7.82
CA VAL A 114 -19.24 5.59 -8.29
C VAL A 114 -19.23 5.71 -9.80
N VAL A 115 -18.38 4.94 -10.49
CA VAL A 115 -18.30 4.92 -11.96
C VAL A 115 -19.61 4.42 -12.58
N ASP A 116 -20.29 3.50 -11.92
CA ASP A 116 -21.58 2.95 -12.36
C ASP A 116 -22.79 3.65 -11.72
N ASN A 117 -22.60 4.81 -11.08
CA ASN A 117 -23.63 5.58 -10.38
C ASN A 117 -24.37 4.79 -9.29
N ARG A 118 -23.70 3.81 -8.68
CA ARG A 118 -24.24 3.03 -7.55
C ARG A 118 -23.94 3.75 -6.24
N SER A 119 -24.81 3.56 -5.25
CA SER A 119 -24.63 4.16 -3.92
C SER A 119 -23.34 3.70 -3.25
N LEU A 120 -22.65 4.63 -2.61
CA LEU A 120 -21.44 4.37 -1.82
C LEU A 120 -21.79 3.69 -0.50
N ILE A 121 -20.82 3.03 0.09
CA ILE A 121 -20.90 2.39 1.41
C ILE A 121 -19.92 3.08 2.37
N LYS A 122 -20.24 3.05 3.65
CA LYS A 122 -19.36 3.54 4.72
C LYS A 122 -18.67 2.37 5.40
N GLU A 123 -17.58 2.65 6.07
CA GLU A 123 -16.85 1.65 6.84
C GLU A 123 -17.74 1.02 7.91
N ASP A 124 -18.49 1.84 8.66
CA ASP A 124 -19.40 1.40 9.73
C ASP A 124 -20.62 0.59 9.23
N ASP A 125 -20.90 0.60 7.93
CA ASP A 125 -21.93 -0.26 7.34
C ASP A 125 -21.43 -1.69 7.16
N VAL A 126 -20.12 -1.89 7.09
CA VAL A 126 -19.46 -3.17 6.78
C VAL A 126 -18.73 -3.76 7.98
N PHE A 127 -18.01 -2.92 8.74
CA PHE A 127 -17.18 -3.34 9.86
C PHE A 127 -17.57 -2.65 11.16
N ASP A 128 -17.48 -3.39 12.26
CA ASP A 128 -17.60 -2.83 13.61
C ASP A 128 -16.28 -2.16 14.05
N LYS A 129 -16.24 -1.68 15.30
CA LYS A 129 -15.05 -1.03 15.87
C LYS A 129 -13.89 -1.99 16.10
N GLU A 130 -14.18 -3.24 16.30
CA GLU A 130 -13.25 -4.34 16.50
C GLU A 130 -12.70 -4.90 15.18
N GLY A 131 -13.30 -4.52 14.05
CA GLY A 131 -12.90 -4.95 12.70
C GLY A 131 -13.60 -6.21 12.21
N ASN A 132 -14.60 -6.70 12.93
CA ASN A 132 -15.45 -7.80 12.47
C ASN A 132 -16.52 -7.26 11.52
N PHE A 133 -17.06 -8.15 10.70
CA PHE A 133 -18.23 -7.78 9.88
C PHE A 133 -19.45 -7.51 10.76
N VAL A 134 -20.16 -6.44 10.45
CA VAL A 134 -21.42 -6.12 11.10
C VAL A 134 -22.44 -7.23 10.79
N GLU A 135 -23.12 -7.73 11.82
CA GLU A 135 -24.19 -8.71 11.66
C GLU A 135 -25.47 -8.07 11.12
N GLU A 136 -26.34 -8.89 10.55
CA GLU A 136 -27.67 -8.47 10.16
C GLU A 136 -28.42 -7.90 11.39
N ARG A 137 -29.05 -6.75 11.22
CA ARG A 137 -29.77 -6.08 12.32
C ARG A 137 -31.07 -5.47 11.82
N THR A 138 -32.07 -5.51 12.69
CA THR A 138 -33.35 -4.81 12.47
C THR A 138 -33.38 -3.57 13.34
N LYS A 139 -33.63 -2.40 12.72
CA LYS A 139 -33.80 -1.13 13.40
C LYS A 139 -34.97 -0.37 12.76
N ASP A 140 -35.88 0.15 13.55
CA ASP A 140 -37.03 0.92 13.06
C ASP A 140 -37.85 0.18 11.97
N ASP A 141 -38.12 -1.13 12.19
CA ASP A 141 -38.79 -2.05 11.26
C ASP A 141 -38.09 -2.23 9.91
N LYS A 142 -36.81 -1.79 9.79
CA LYS A 142 -35.98 -2.01 8.59
C LYS A 142 -34.90 -3.03 8.90
N VAL A 143 -34.80 -4.02 8.01
CA VAL A 143 -33.72 -4.99 8.04
C VAL A 143 -32.50 -4.40 7.29
N TYR A 144 -31.39 -4.34 7.98
CA TYR A 144 -30.09 -3.97 7.43
C TYR A 144 -29.27 -5.24 7.20
N GLU A 145 -28.88 -5.45 5.97
CA GLU A 145 -28.04 -6.62 5.59
C GLU A 145 -26.72 -6.65 6.38
N SER A 146 -26.14 -7.85 6.51
CA SER A 146 -24.82 -8.01 7.12
C SER A 146 -23.74 -7.29 6.32
N GLY A 147 -22.63 -6.94 6.98
CA GLY A 147 -21.48 -6.32 6.31
C GLY A 147 -20.90 -7.19 5.20
N VAL A 148 -20.93 -8.52 5.35
CA VAL A 148 -20.51 -9.49 4.32
C VAL A 148 -21.41 -9.41 3.10
N ASP A 149 -22.73 -9.44 3.30
CA ASP A 149 -23.70 -9.44 2.21
C ASP A 149 -23.67 -8.12 1.46
N LEU A 150 -23.58 -7.00 2.20
CA LEU A 150 -23.45 -5.67 1.64
C LEU A 150 -22.19 -5.58 0.75
N LEU A 151 -21.03 -5.98 1.25
CA LEU A 151 -19.77 -5.91 0.51
C LEU A 151 -19.80 -6.85 -0.71
N THR A 152 -20.30 -8.07 -0.53
CA THR A 152 -20.48 -9.04 -1.62
C THR A 152 -21.36 -8.48 -2.74
N ARG A 153 -22.52 -7.92 -2.39
CA ARG A 153 -23.44 -7.32 -3.36
C ARG A 153 -22.84 -6.13 -4.09
N LYS A 154 -21.99 -5.34 -3.40
CA LYS A 154 -21.32 -4.17 -3.98
C LYS A 154 -20.14 -4.51 -4.87
N LEU A 155 -19.48 -5.65 -4.65
CA LEU A 155 -18.35 -6.13 -5.45
C LEU A 155 -18.74 -7.12 -6.52
N THR A 156 -19.93 -7.72 -6.45
CA THR A 156 -20.39 -8.70 -7.45
C THR A 156 -20.38 -8.10 -8.85
N GLY A 157 -19.70 -8.78 -9.76
CA GLY A 157 -19.53 -8.38 -11.15
C GLY A 157 -18.31 -7.49 -11.43
N TYR A 158 -17.62 -7.01 -10.41
CA TYR A 158 -16.42 -6.15 -10.58
C TYR A 158 -15.11 -6.90 -10.43
N VAL A 159 -15.10 -7.99 -9.67
CA VAL A 159 -13.85 -8.67 -9.32
C VAL A 159 -13.62 -9.88 -10.21
N SER A 160 -12.45 -9.93 -10.84
CA SER A 160 -11.94 -11.09 -11.55
C SER A 160 -10.61 -11.49 -10.94
N PHE A 161 -10.46 -12.75 -10.56
CA PHE A 161 -9.22 -13.26 -10.01
C PHE A 161 -9.04 -14.73 -10.38
N ILE A 162 -7.78 -15.15 -10.41
CA ILE A 162 -7.43 -16.56 -10.55
C ILE A 162 -7.14 -17.09 -9.15
N ARG A 163 -7.88 -18.09 -8.73
CA ARG A 163 -7.66 -18.76 -7.45
C ARG A 163 -6.94 -20.07 -7.70
N GLY A 164 -5.93 -20.29 -6.89
CA GLY A 164 -5.19 -21.54 -6.88
C GLY A 164 -3.85 -21.45 -7.58
N GLU A 165 -2.90 -22.16 -7.01
CA GLU A 165 -1.61 -22.38 -7.62
C GLU A 165 -1.82 -23.37 -8.78
N ASN A 166 -1.41 -22.99 -9.96
CA ASN A 166 -1.32 -23.95 -11.05
C ASN A 166 0.01 -24.71 -10.86
N PRO A 167 -0.01 -25.97 -10.44
CA PRO A 167 1.22 -26.72 -10.13
C PRO A 167 2.10 -26.91 -11.36
N TYR A 168 1.58 -26.67 -12.56
CA TYR A 168 2.33 -26.80 -13.80
C TYR A 168 2.98 -25.51 -14.28
N SER A 169 2.51 -24.34 -13.83
CA SER A 169 3.02 -23.03 -14.30
C SER A 169 3.64 -22.19 -13.21
N PHE A 170 3.32 -22.44 -11.94
CA PHE A 170 3.88 -21.72 -10.79
C PHE A 170 4.51 -22.69 -9.81
N PRO A 171 5.71 -22.39 -9.28
CA PRO A 171 6.30 -23.16 -8.21
C PRO A 171 5.38 -23.10 -6.98
N PHE A 172 5.08 -24.25 -6.38
CA PHE A 172 4.41 -24.27 -5.10
C PHE A 172 5.41 -24.03 -3.97
N ARG A 173 4.93 -23.43 -2.88
CA ARG A 173 5.76 -23.19 -1.71
C ARG A 173 5.90 -24.47 -0.92
N VAL A 174 7.15 -24.88 -0.68
CA VAL A 174 7.48 -25.93 0.28
C VAL A 174 7.99 -25.25 1.54
N TYR A 175 7.46 -25.62 2.68
CA TYR A 175 7.90 -25.07 3.96
C TYR A 175 9.11 -25.86 4.47
N PRO A 176 9.99 -25.24 5.28
CA PRO A 176 11.16 -25.93 5.84
C PRO A 176 10.83 -27.21 6.60
N ASP A 177 9.69 -27.27 7.26
CA ASP A 177 9.18 -28.44 7.98
C ASP A 177 9.08 -29.67 7.07
N ASP A 178 8.80 -29.45 5.78
CA ASP A 178 8.60 -30.54 4.82
C ASP A 178 9.90 -31.01 4.18
N PHE A 179 10.94 -30.18 4.11
CA PHE A 179 12.19 -30.55 3.38
C PHE A 179 13.47 -30.49 4.21
N ASP A 180 13.54 -29.69 5.28
CA ASP A 180 14.74 -29.56 6.09
C ASP A 180 14.44 -29.14 7.55
N PRO A 181 13.72 -29.98 8.32
CA PRO A 181 13.29 -29.66 9.67
C PRO A 181 14.44 -29.37 10.63
N GLU A 182 15.64 -29.92 10.36
CA GLU A 182 16.82 -29.73 11.22
C GLU A 182 17.34 -28.28 11.22
N LYS A 183 16.97 -27.48 10.21
CA LYS A 183 17.36 -26.08 10.12
C LYS A 183 16.35 -25.11 10.73
N ILE A 184 15.24 -25.60 11.26
CA ILE A 184 14.28 -24.78 11.96
C ILE A 184 14.76 -24.55 13.39
N ILE A 185 14.73 -23.28 13.80
CA ILE A 185 15.03 -22.92 15.19
C ILE A 185 13.78 -23.22 16.02
N SER A 186 13.94 -23.84 17.20
CA SER A 186 12.84 -24.01 18.14
C SER A 186 12.35 -22.62 18.62
N LYS A 187 11.06 -22.51 18.97
CA LYS A 187 10.51 -21.24 19.45
C LYS A 187 11.19 -20.73 20.73
N GLU A 188 11.73 -21.61 21.53
CA GLU A 188 12.44 -21.28 22.75
C GLU A 188 13.78 -20.57 22.47
N ASP A 189 14.37 -20.87 21.30
CA ASP A 189 15.65 -20.33 20.85
C ASP A 189 15.50 -19.09 19.96
N TYR A 190 14.28 -18.59 19.76
CA TYR A 190 14.06 -17.36 18.99
C TYR A 190 14.74 -16.16 19.65
N PHE A 191 15.16 -15.23 18.82
CA PHE A 191 15.80 -14.00 19.27
C PHE A 191 14.90 -13.25 20.25
N LYS A 192 15.42 -12.96 21.43
CA LYS A 192 14.73 -12.23 22.49
C LYS A 192 15.07 -10.74 22.51
N THR A 193 16.13 -10.39 21.80
CA THR A 193 16.62 -9.01 21.73
C THR A 193 16.82 -8.55 20.29
N GLN A 194 16.56 -7.28 20.07
CA GLN A 194 16.85 -6.58 18.82
C GLN A 194 18.36 -6.31 18.68
N LEU A 195 18.81 -5.86 17.51
CA LEU A 195 20.22 -5.48 17.28
C LEU A 195 20.69 -4.32 18.17
N ASN A 196 19.78 -3.46 18.62
CA ASN A 196 20.03 -2.38 19.58
C ASN A 196 20.01 -2.85 21.04
N ARG A 197 19.96 -4.17 21.30
CA ARG A 197 19.89 -4.83 22.60
C ARG A 197 18.60 -4.60 23.41
N LYS A 198 17.59 -3.95 22.82
CA LYS A 198 16.27 -3.88 23.45
C LYS A 198 15.57 -5.23 23.36
N GLU A 199 14.74 -5.54 24.34
CA GLU A 199 13.90 -6.74 24.31
C GLU A 199 12.85 -6.64 23.20
N ILE A 200 12.50 -7.78 22.60
CA ILE A 200 11.43 -7.89 21.64
C ILE A 200 10.14 -8.11 22.43
N GLU A 201 9.29 -7.09 22.47
CA GLU A 201 8.01 -7.13 23.21
C GLU A 201 7.00 -8.12 22.60
N ASN A 202 7.01 -8.24 21.27
CA ASN A 202 6.10 -9.13 20.52
C ASN A 202 6.93 -10.09 19.67
N PRO A 203 7.35 -11.25 20.20
CA PRO A 203 8.12 -12.23 19.46
C PRO A 203 7.29 -12.86 18.32
N LEU A 204 7.97 -13.40 17.31
CA LEU A 204 7.33 -14.12 16.23
C LEU A 204 6.69 -15.44 16.77
N GLU A 205 5.38 -15.53 16.73
CA GLU A 205 4.66 -16.71 17.24
C GLU A 205 4.33 -17.73 16.15
N ASN A 206 3.99 -17.27 14.96
CA ASN A 206 3.37 -18.07 13.92
C ASN A 206 4.24 -18.26 12.66
N VAL A 207 5.47 -17.77 12.68
CA VAL A 207 6.39 -17.86 11.54
C VAL A 207 7.59 -18.71 11.93
N PRO A 208 7.83 -19.88 11.30
CA PRO A 208 9.03 -20.66 11.56
C PRO A 208 10.27 -19.90 11.08
N VAL A 209 11.31 -19.87 11.91
CA VAL A 209 12.60 -19.27 11.58
C VAL A 209 13.54 -20.35 11.06
N TYR A 210 13.93 -20.22 9.81
CA TYR A 210 14.82 -21.13 9.13
C TYR A 210 16.24 -20.55 9.03
N VAL A 211 17.23 -21.33 9.42
CA VAL A 211 18.63 -20.91 9.41
C VAL A 211 19.38 -21.58 8.27
N ASN A 212 19.97 -20.78 7.42
CA ASN A 212 20.87 -21.27 6.39
C ASN A 212 22.29 -20.72 6.58
N LYS A 213 23.29 -21.51 6.22
CA LYS A 213 24.68 -21.07 6.28
C LYS A 213 24.97 -20.10 5.14
N MET A 214 25.59 -18.97 5.45
CA MET A 214 26.11 -18.05 4.45
C MET A 214 27.22 -18.71 3.65
N GLY A 215 27.28 -18.45 2.36
CA GLY A 215 28.43 -18.79 1.53
C GLY A 215 29.68 -17.99 1.96
N SER A 216 30.87 -18.55 1.75
CA SER A 216 32.12 -17.91 2.19
C SER A 216 32.34 -16.49 1.62
N TYR A 217 31.83 -16.22 0.43
CA TYR A 217 31.87 -14.88 -0.16
C TYR A 217 30.88 -13.94 0.53
N GLN A 218 29.64 -14.37 0.72
CA GLN A 218 28.60 -13.59 1.41
C GLN A 218 29.02 -13.24 2.85
N GLU A 219 29.63 -14.21 3.56
CA GLU A 219 30.12 -13.99 4.92
C GLU A 219 31.21 -12.89 4.97
N LYS A 220 32.13 -12.88 4.01
CA LYS A 220 33.18 -11.84 3.93
C LYS A 220 32.58 -10.46 3.64
N VAL A 221 31.63 -10.38 2.71
CA VAL A 221 30.95 -9.12 2.36
C VAL A 221 30.15 -8.60 3.56
N TYR A 222 29.36 -9.47 4.18
CA TYR A 222 28.58 -9.13 5.38
C TYR A 222 29.47 -8.61 6.50
N LYS A 223 30.56 -9.33 6.84
CA LYS A 223 31.50 -8.90 7.86
C LYS A 223 32.14 -7.54 7.52
N TYR A 224 32.54 -7.33 6.29
CA TYR A 224 33.10 -6.06 5.84
C TYR A 224 32.11 -4.88 6.05
N ILE A 225 30.84 -5.06 5.72
CA ILE A 225 29.79 -4.05 5.90
C ILE A 225 29.59 -3.76 7.39
N ILE A 226 29.43 -4.80 8.20
CA ILE A 226 29.19 -4.68 9.65
C ILE A 226 30.38 -4.01 10.35
N ASP A 227 31.60 -4.40 10.03
CA ASP A 227 32.82 -3.77 10.58
C ASP A 227 32.91 -2.30 10.17
N GLY A 228 32.48 -1.97 8.95
CA GLY A 228 32.39 -0.59 8.48
C GLY A 228 31.45 0.27 9.33
N PHE A 229 30.27 -0.26 9.66
CA PHE A 229 29.31 0.44 10.52
C PHE A 229 29.82 0.59 11.95
N GLN A 230 30.44 -0.44 12.52
CA GLN A 230 30.99 -0.36 13.88
C GLN A 230 32.14 0.64 13.98
N LYS A 231 33.00 0.74 12.98
CA LYS A 231 34.08 1.73 12.91
C LYS A 231 33.55 3.15 12.78
N LYS A 232 32.55 3.38 11.93
CA LYS A 232 31.89 4.69 11.79
C LYS A 232 31.21 5.12 13.09
N GLY A 233 30.52 4.21 13.79
CA GLY A 233 29.91 4.48 15.09
C GLY A 233 30.95 4.88 16.16
N ARG A 234 32.10 4.21 16.22
CA ARG A 234 33.18 4.53 17.16
C ARG A 234 33.85 5.85 16.82
N ASN A 235 34.10 6.17 15.57
CA ASN A 235 34.72 7.43 15.17
C ASN A 235 33.82 8.65 15.45
N ASN A 236 32.49 8.49 15.35
CA ASN A 236 31.54 9.54 15.67
C ASN A 236 31.44 9.78 17.20
N GLN A 237 31.72 8.78 18.03
CA GLN A 237 31.82 8.96 19.49
C GLN A 237 33.09 9.70 19.90
N LEU A 238 34.14 9.70 19.10
CA LEU A 238 35.39 10.39 19.35
C LEU A 238 35.43 11.84 18.86
N SER A 239 34.51 12.20 17.93
CA SER A 239 34.37 13.60 17.50
C SER A 239 33.34 14.32 18.38
N LEU A 240 33.83 15.12 19.29
CA LEU A 240 33.09 15.97 20.24
C LEU A 240 32.30 17.10 19.55
N SER A 241 31.55 16.84 18.49
CA SER A 241 30.64 17.81 17.92
C SER A 241 29.20 17.48 18.30
N GLU A 242 28.46 18.46 18.75
CA GLU A 242 27.12 18.38 19.36
C GLU A 242 26.02 17.79 18.47
N ASN A 243 26.32 17.30 17.27
CA ASN A 243 25.36 16.78 16.28
C ASN A 243 25.41 15.25 16.03
N VAL A 244 25.91 14.48 17.03
CA VAL A 244 26.03 13.00 16.93
C VAL A 244 24.67 12.28 16.88
N LYS A 245 23.55 12.98 17.13
CA LYS A 245 22.21 12.38 17.15
C LYS A 245 21.63 12.09 15.74
N ASP A 246 22.23 12.63 14.69
CA ASP A 246 21.66 12.59 13.35
C ASP A 246 22.25 11.50 12.42
N VAL A 247 23.14 10.66 12.94
CA VAL A 247 23.75 9.58 12.16
C VAL A 247 23.16 8.24 12.59
N PRO A 248 22.61 7.42 11.65
CA PRO A 248 22.08 6.12 12.00
C PRO A 248 23.18 5.19 12.52
N THR A 249 22.92 4.56 13.67
CA THR A 249 23.76 3.53 14.30
C THR A 249 22.88 2.33 14.68
N PHE A 250 23.48 1.19 15.04
CA PHE A 250 22.70 0.06 15.55
C PHE A 250 21.92 0.37 16.83
N GLU A 251 22.35 1.34 17.62
CA GLU A 251 21.72 1.71 18.89
C GLU A 251 20.50 2.60 18.71
N ASN A 252 20.47 3.44 17.66
CA ASN A 252 19.36 4.35 17.35
C ASN A 252 18.59 3.96 16.08
N MET A 253 18.77 2.73 15.62
CA MET A 253 18.24 2.20 14.37
C MET A 253 16.71 2.37 14.23
N GLU A 254 15.99 2.22 15.33
CA GLU A 254 14.54 2.38 15.40
C GLU A 254 14.08 3.79 14.95
N SER A 255 14.83 4.82 15.35
CA SER A 255 14.55 6.21 14.98
C SER A 255 14.76 6.50 13.49
N PHE A 256 15.54 5.67 12.79
CA PHE A 256 15.85 5.80 11.37
C PHE A 256 15.17 4.72 10.49
N GLY A 257 14.18 4.00 11.03
CA GLY A 257 13.40 3.02 10.27
C GLY A 257 14.24 1.83 9.77
N TYR A 258 15.24 1.41 10.53
CA TYR A 258 16.11 0.27 10.20
C TYR A 258 16.89 0.40 8.88
N VAL A 259 17.09 1.61 8.40
CA VAL A 259 17.80 1.88 7.11
C VAL A 259 19.17 1.24 7.03
N LEU A 260 19.89 1.12 8.18
CA LEU A 260 21.20 0.46 8.25
C LEU A 260 21.18 -1.04 7.89
N LEU A 261 20.02 -1.70 7.97
CA LEU A 261 19.93 -3.11 7.63
C LEU A 261 19.87 -3.35 6.12
N LYS A 262 19.62 -2.33 5.31
CA LYS A 262 19.46 -2.48 3.88
C LYS A 262 20.71 -3.11 3.24
N GLU A 263 21.87 -2.51 3.42
CA GLU A 263 23.12 -3.01 2.81
C GLU A 263 23.53 -4.41 3.32
N PRO A 264 23.50 -4.71 4.64
CA PRO A 264 23.74 -6.05 5.13
C PRO A 264 22.77 -7.09 4.57
N LEU A 265 21.48 -6.78 4.49
CA LEU A 265 20.49 -7.72 3.96
C LEU A 265 20.63 -7.95 2.46
N GLU A 266 20.96 -6.92 1.69
CA GLU A 266 21.24 -7.06 0.25
C GLU A 266 22.47 -7.95 -0.03
N SER A 267 23.45 -7.98 0.87
CA SER A 267 24.62 -8.85 0.74
C SER A 267 24.34 -10.33 0.99
N LEU A 268 23.17 -10.65 1.57
CA LEU A 268 22.75 -12.01 1.90
C LEU A 268 21.88 -12.65 0.80
N ASN A 269 21.46 -11.88 -0.18
CA ASN A 269 20.69 -12.34 -1.35
C ASN A 269 21.63 -12.75 -2.55
#